data_0ecd6ffada474ad9740d48b384621396
#
_entry.id   0ecd6ffada474ad9740d48b384621396
#
_cell.length_a   1.000
_cell.length_b   1.000
_cell.length_c   1.000
_cell.angle_alpha   90.00
_cell.angle_beta   90.00
_cell.angle_gamma   90.00
#
_symmetry.space_group_name_H-M   'P 1'
#
loop_
_entity.id
_entity.type
_entity.pdbx_description
1 polymer ?
#
loop_
_entity_poly.entity_id
_entity_poly.type
_entity_poly.pdbx_seq_one_letter_code
_entity_poly.pdbx_strand_id
1 'polypeptide(L)'
;MIGEEEAVRFDESAVEGEGALRKFADPDWTATRERRATVALDRLETLWINTGTLCNITCRNCYIESSPSNDRLVYMTAAEAAAFFDEIEAAGLGTREIGFTGGEPFMNPHLLHMVGDALGRGFEVLLLTNAMQPMQRPNVKRGLMHLNARFGRHLTIRVSLDHYGKALHEVERGKGTWERAIAGLDWLSQNCFRVAIAGRTCWREGEAETRAGYAHLIAQRGWPIDAADPACLVLLPEMDGKKDVPEITTRCWAILKKNPGDMMCASSRMVVKRQGAERPTVLPCTLIAYDPAFEMGATLAEAAKVDGGMFRDGAVKLCHPHCSKFCVLGGGSCSVR
;
A
#
# COMPACT_ATOMS: atom_id res chain seq x y z
N MET A 1 -58.10 0.00 -45.81
CA MET A 1 -57.73 1.32 -45.34
C MET A 1 -57.44 1.16 -43.88
N ILE A 2 -56.23 0.96 -43.56
CA ILE A 2 -55.71 0.84 -42.22
C ILE A 2 -54.46 1.73 -42.18
N GLY A 3 -54.47 2.76 -41.34
CA GLY A 3 -53.41 3.76 -41.27
C GLY A 3 -52.12 3.19 -40.69
N GLU A 4 -51.04 3.63 -41.26
CA GLU A 4 -49.68 3.41 -40.78
C GLU A 4 -49.41 4.33 -39.56
N GLU A 5 -49.09 3.74 -38.42
CA GLU A 5 -48.56 4.44 -37.28
C GLU A 5 -47.09 4.79 -37.51
N GLU A 6 -46.85 6.07 -37.62
CA GLU A 6 -45.49 6.66 -37.69
C GLU A 6 -44.81 6.53 -36.34
N ALA A 7 -43.83 5.60 -36.26
CA ALA A 7 -42.97 5.47 -35.07
C ALA A 7 -41.98 6.65 -35.02
N VAL A 8 -42.19 7.52 -34.07
CA VAL A 8 -41.26 8.59 -33.75
C VAL A 8 -39.97 7.97 -33.21
N ARG A 9 -38.92 7.99 -34.01
CA ARG A 9 -37.56 7.67 -33.59
C ARG A 9 -37.05 8.83 -32.74
N PHE A 10 -36.85 8.60 -31.47
CA PHE A 10 -36.04 9.49 -30.64
C PHE A 10 -34.59 9.33 -31.07
N ASP A 11 -34.03 10.42 -31.58
CA ASP A 11 -32.61 10.59 -31.87
C ASP A 11 -31.87 10.79 -30.53
N GLU A 12 -31.15 9.77 -30.07
CA GLU A 12 -30.33 9.81 -28.84
C GLU A 12 -28.96 10.49 -29.06
N SER A 13 -28.77 11.19 -30.16
CA SER A 13 -27.49 11.86 -30.47
C SER A 13 -27.55 13.38 -30.36
N ALA A 14 -27.83 13.93 -29.19
CA ALA A 14 -27.41 15.31 -28.88
C ALA A 14 -27.82 15.72 -27.45
N VAL A 15 -27.07 15.39 -26.45
CA VAL A 15 -26.73 16.30 -25.35
C VAL A 15 -25.39 15.83 -24.75
N GLU A 16 -24.30 16.00 -25.49
CA GLU A 16 -23.01 16.21 -24.83
C GLU A 16 -23.03 17.63 -24.27
N GLY A 17 -23.42 17.73 -23.01
CA GLY A 17 -23.40 18.98 -22.26
C GLY A 17 -21.95 19.44 -22.09
N GLU A 18 -21.60 20.55 -22.75
CA GLU A 18 -20.38 21.31 -22.48
C GLU A 18 -20.22 21.53 -20.98
N GLY A 19 -19.22 20.87 -20.37
CA GLY A 19 -18.71 21.29 -19.07
C GLY A 19 -18.71 20.31 -17.91
N ALA A 20 -19.10 19.05 -18.04
CA ALA A 20 -18.89 18.08 -16.96
C ALA A 20 -17.41 17.68 -16.86
N LEU A 21 -16.72 18.14 -15.82
CA LEU A 21 -15.36 17.70 -15.54
C LEU A 21 -15.38 16.19 -15.27
N ARG A 22 -14.42 15.47 -15.87
CA ARG A 22 -14.21 14.05 -15.58
C ARG A 22 -13.74 13.90 -14.14
N LYS A 23 -14.26 12.90 -13.40
CA LYS A 23 -13.78 12.58 -12.03
C LYS A 23 -12.25 12.45 -12.01
N PHE A 24 -11.64 12.99 -10.98
CA PHE A 24 -10.19 12.93 -10.72
C PHE A 24 -9.30 13.52 -11.82
N ALA A 25 -9.84 14.40 -12.69
CA ALA A 25 -9.09 15.04 -13.75
C ALA A 25 -8.42 16.35 -13.31
N ASP A 26 -9.10 17.12 -12.44
CA ASP A 26 -8.59 18.39 -11.95
C ASP A 26 -8.05 18.25 -10.53
N PRO A 27 -6.84 18.72 -10.24
CA PRO A 27 -6.25 18.59 -8.90
C PRO A 27 -6.92 19.47 -7.85
N ASP A 28 -7.60 20.56 -8.21
CA ASP A 28 -8.22 21.51 -7.28
C ASP A 28 -9.73 21.35 -7.15
N TRP A 29 -10.38 20.86 -8.20
CA TRP A 29 -11.83 20.79 -8.30
C TRP A 29 -12.31 19.37 -8.59
N THR A 30 -13.44 19.02 -8.01
CA THR A 30 -14.15 17.77 -8.35
C THR A 30 -14.96 17.95 -9.63
N ALA A 31 -15.45 16.86 -10.19
CA ALA A 31 -16.36 16.90 -11.35
C ALA A 31 -17.64 17.72 -11.07
N THR A 32 -18.05 17.85 -9.82
CA THR A 32 -19.18 18.67 -9.37
C THR A 32 -18.77 20.12 -9.05
N ARG A 33 -17.56 20.54 -9.39
CA ARG A 33 -17.02 21.89 -9.13
C ARG A 33 -16.97 22.27 -7.66
N GLU A 34 -16.79 21.31 -6.78
CA GLU A 34 -16.51 21.54 -5.37
C GLU A 34 -14.99 21.49 -5.12
N ARG A 35 -14.53 22.21 -4.10
CA ARG A 35 -13.11 22.23 -3.72
C ARG A 35 -12.66 20.85 -3.29
N ARG A 36 -11.60 20.31 -3.95
CA ARG A 36 -11.00 19.02 -3.61
C ARG A 36 -10.35 19.05 -2.24
N ALA A 37 -10.47 17.95 -1.49
CA ALA A 37 -9.80 17.79 -0.22
C ALA A 37 -8.28 17.62 -0.41
N THR A 38 -7.53 18.13 0.55
CA THR A 38 -6.06 18.00 0.62
C THR A 38 -5.65 17.41 1.96
N VAL A 39 -4.46 16.82 2.00
CA VAL A 39 -3.84 16.27 3.20
C VAL A 39 -2.40 16.78 3.28
N ALA A 40 -2.11 17.60 4.27
CA ALA A 40 -0.74 18.04 4.56
C ALA A 40 0.07 16.92 5.22
N LEU A 41 1.37 16.89 4.98
CA LEU A 41 2.27 16.08 5.79
C LEU A 41 2.39 16.73 7.17
N ASP A 42 2.00 16.00 8.20
CA ASP A 42 2.17 16.43 9.59
C ASP A 42 3.62 16.21 10.05
N ARG A 43 4.06 14.96 9.92
CA ARG A 43 5.45 14.56 10.11
C ARG A 43 5.73 13.26 9.35
N LEU A 44 6.95 13.05 8.92
CA LEU A 44 7.35 11.81 8.24
C LEU A 44 7.63 10.71 9.28
N GLU A 45 6.59 10.00 9.72
CA GLU A 45 6.73 8.89 10.67
C GLU A 45 7.28 7.63 10.02
N THR A 46 6.78 7.30 8.82
CA THR A 46 7.16 6.09 8.07
C THR A 46 7.67 6.46 6.68
N LEU A 47 8.87 6.02 6.32
CA LEU A 47 9.33 6.02 4.93
C LEU A 47 9.19 4.62 4.35
N TRP A 48 8.40 4.49 3.29
CA TRP A 48 8.26 3.24 2.54
C TRP A 48 9.29 3.14 1.43
N ILE A 49 10.03 2.05 1.38
CA ILE A 49 10.93 1.70 0.27
C ILE A 49 10.24 0.65 -0.60
N ASN A 50 9.94 1.01 -1.85
CA ASN A 50 9.50 0.04 -2.84
C ASN A 50 10.70 -0.71 -3.39
N THR A 51 10.72 -2.02 -3.20
CA THR A 51 11.86 -2.87 -3.56
C THR A 51 11.85 -3.32 -5.02
N GLY A 52 10.90 -2.85 -5.83
CA GLY A 52 10.63 -3.26 -7.20
C GLY A 52 9.29 -3.98 -7.33
N THR A 53 8.76 -4.09 -8.56
CA THR A 53 7.43 -4.68 -8.80
C THR A 53 7.44 -6.13 -9.24
N LEU A 54 8.59 -6.74 -9.43
CA LEU A 54 8.68 -8.18 -9.69
C LEU A 54 8.16 -8.98 -8.50
N CYS A 55 7.32 -9.97 -8.77
CA CYS A 55 6.72 -10.85 -7.78
C CYS A 55 6.70 -12.30 -8.30
N ASN A 56 6.78 -13.27 -7.41
CA ASN A 56 6.69 -14.69 -7.76
C ASN A 56 5.25 -15.19 -7.99
N ILE A 57 4.25 -14.33 -7.78
CA ILE A 57 2.83 -14.60 -8.03
C ILE A 57 2.16 -13.40 -8.70
N THR A 58 0.95 -13.61 -9.26
CA THR A 58 0.09 -12.56 -9.79
C THR A 58 -1.23 -12.61 -9.03
N CYS A 59 -1.43 -11.68 -8.10
CA CYS A 59 -2.67 -11.58 -7.34
C CYS A 59 -3.74 -10.88 -8.17
N ARG A 60 -5.00 -11.30 -8.03
CA ARG A 60 -6.13 -10.79 -8.81
C ARG A 60 -6.34 -9.27 -8.64
N ASN A 61 -6.28 -8.79 -7.42
CA ASN A 61 -6.52 -7.38 -7.08
C ASN A 61 -5.25 -6.74 -6.48
N CYS A 62 -4.08 -6.98 -7.11
CA CYS A 62 -2.84 -6.34 -6.69
C CYS A 62 -2.85 -4.86 -7.09
N TYR A 63 -2.83 -3.96 -6.09
CA TYR A 63 -2.88 -2.51 -6.32
C TYR A 63 -1.69 -1.97 -7.13
N ILE A 64 -0.54 -2.67 -7.08
CA ILE A 64 0.69 -2.32 -7.81
C ILE A 64 0.91 -3.24 -9.02
N GLU A 65 -0.09 -4.07 -9.38
CA GLU A 65 -0.07 -4.97 -10.53
C GLU A 65 1.18 -5.86 -10.62
N SER A 66 1.75 -6.20 -9.48
CA SER A 66 2.97 -7.01 -9.40
C SER A 66 2.77 -8.39 -10.02
N SER A 67 3.78 -8.84 -10.76
CA SER A 67 3.78 -10.14 -11.43
C SER A 67 5.23 -10.58 -11.70
N PRO A 68 5.46 -11.80 -12.18
CA PRO A 68 6.80 -12.23 -12.60
C PRO A 68 7.42 -11.44 -13.75
N SER A 69 6.62 -10.65 -14.47
CA SER A 69 7.04 -9.87 -15.64
C SER A 69 6.87 -8.36 -15.50
N ASN A 70 6.26 -7.88 -14.40
CA ASN A 70 6.11 -6.43 -14.19
C ASN A 70 7.38 -5.86 -13.56
N ASP A 71 8.16 -5.15 -14.35
CA ASP A 71 9.40 -4.47 -13.98
C ASP A 71 9.30 -2.94 -14.11
N ARG A 72 8.09 -2.38 -14.15
CA ARG A 72 7.89 -0.90 -14.25
C ARG A 72 8.58 -0.14 -13.13
N LEU A 73 8.66 -0.74 -11.92
CA LEU A 73 9.55 -0.29 -10.86
C LEU A 73 10.65 -1.33 -10.69
N VAL A 74 11.90 -0.90 -10.88
CA VAL A 74 13.07 -1.77 -10.79
C VAL A 74 13.56 -1.92 -9.35
N TYR A 75 14.44 -2.85 -9.12
CA TYR A 75 15.02 -3.09 -7.81
C TYR A 75 15.75 -1.86 -7.27
N MET A 76 15.33 -1.41 -6.08
CA MET A 76 16.06 -0.44 -5.26
C MET A 76 17.36 -1.08 -4.79
N THR A 77 18.48 -0.40 -4.93
CA THR A 77 19.77 -0.85 -4.39
C THR A 77 19.91 -0.45 -2.92
N ALA A 78 20.81 -1.11 -2.20
CA ALA A 78 21.10 -0.77 -0.81
C ALA A 78 21.66 0.67 -0.68
N ALA A 79 22.50 1.11 -1.62
CA ALA A 79 23.06 2.45 -1.62
C ALA A 79 21.99 3.54 -1.85
N GLU A 80 21.03 3.29 -2.74
CA GLU A 80 19.93 4.21 -2.97
C GLU A 80 19.02 4.34 -1.75
N ALA A 81 18.70 3.23 -1.07
CA ALA A 81 17.94 3.27 0.16
C ALA A 81 18.70 3.99 1.29
N ALA A 82 19.99 3.71 1.45
CA ALA A 82 20.85 4.35 2.44
C ALA A 82 20.88 5.88 2.29
N ALA A 83 20.89 6.39 1.05
CA ALA A 83 20.88 7.83 0.80
C ALA A 83 19.63 8.52 1.40
N PHE A 84 18.46 7.88 1.36
CA PHE A 84 17.25 8.40 2.01
C PHE A 84 17.31 8.30 3.53
N PHE A 85 17.97 7.27 4.08
CA PHE A 85 18.18 7.17 5.51
C PHE A 85 19.13 8.27 6.01
N ASP A 86 20.18 8.57 5.22
CA ASP A 86 21.10 9.69 5.50
C ASP A 86 20.35 11.04 5.48
N GLU A 87 19.43 11.26 4.54
CA GLU A 87 18.60 12.46 4.50
C GLU A 87 17.69 12.57 5.75
N ILE A 88 17.08 11.47 6.20
CA ILE A 88 16.26 11.46 7.41
C ILE A 88 17.07 11.89 8.63
N GLU A 89 18.27 11.32 8.82
CA GLU A 89 19.14 11.62 9.93
C GLU A 89 19.67 13.05 9.85
N ALA A 90 20.18 13.48 8.70
CA ALA A 90 20.74 14.82 8.49
C ALA A 90 19.72 15.94 8.68
N ALA A 91 18.48 15.73 8.26
CA ALA A 91 17.39 16.70 8.39
C ALA A 91 16.61 16.59 9.70
N GLY A 92 16.88 15.58 10.53
CA GLY A 92 16.19 15.36 11.80
C GLY A 92 14.67 15.20 11.63
N LEU A 93 14.23 14.47 10.61
CA LEU A 93 12.80 14.38 10.22
C LEU A 93 11.93 13.65 11.26
N GLY A 94 12.53 12.99 12.25
CA GLY A 94 11.81 12.26 13.29
C GLY A 94 11.14 10.98 12.82
N THR A 95 11.54 10.47 11.65
CA THR A 95 11.08 9.17 11.11
C THR A 95 11.42 8.05 12.07
N ARG A 96 10.46 7.21 12.38
CA ARG A 96 10.60 6.09 13.32
C ARG A 96 10.66 4.75 12.62
N GLU A 97 9.95 4.60 11.52
CA GLU A 97 9.76 3.32 10.84
C GLU A 97 10.20 3.39 9.38
N ILE A 98 10.91 2.37 8.93
CA ILE A 98 11.16 2.09 7.52
C ILE A 98 10.31 0.90 7.11
N GLY A 99 9.37 1.14 6.17
CA GLY A 99 8.54 0.11 5.59
C GLY A 99 9.15 -0.43 4.28
N PHE A 100 9.23 -1.74 4.11
CA PHE A 100 9.63 -2.36 2.85
C PHE A 100 8.45 -3.04 2.19
N THR A 101 8.17 -2.65 0.95
CA THR A 101 7.08 -3.19 0.12
C THR A 101 7.54 -3.36 -1.32
N GLY A 102 6.64 -3.74 -2.22
CA GLY A 102 6.93 -3.92 -3.64
C GLY A 102 6.06 -5.01 -4.22
N GLY A 103 6.60 -5.79 -5.17
CA GLY A 103 6.03 -7.08 -5.57
C GLY A 103 6.20 -8.11 -4.45
N GLU A 104 7.30 -8.85 -4.52
CA GLU A 104 7.77 -9.64 -3.39
C GLU A 104 9.15 -9.14 -2.98
N PRO A 105 9.29 -8.45 -1.84
CA PRO A 105 10.54 -7.83 -1.43
C PRO A 105 11.73 -8.79 -1.40
N PHE A 106 11.52 -10.05 -1.03
CA PHE A 106 12.58 -11.05 -1.02
C PHE A 106 13.09 -11.45 -2.41
N MET A 107 12.51 -10.95 -3.50
CA MET A 107 13.10 -11.09 -4.84
C MET A 107 14.22 -10.08 -5.08
N ASN A 108 14.23 -8.95 -4.37
CA ASN A 108 15.32 -7.99 -4.45
C ASN A 108 16.57 -8.51 -3.73
N PRO A 109 17.73 -8.65 -4.42
CA PRO A 109 18.96 -9.18 -3.82
C PRO A 109 19.55 -8.27 -2.75
N HIS A 110 19.20 -6.98 -2.72
CA HIS A 110 19.69 -6.01 -1.75
C HIS A 110 18.82 -5.90 -0.49
N LEU A 111 17.66 -6.58 -0.42
CA LEU A 111 16.69 -6.41 0.66
C LEU A 111 17.31 -6.56 2.06
N LEU A 112 18.02 -7.66 2.30
CA LEU A 112 18.57 -7.93 3.64
C LEU A 112 19.61 -6.89 4.06
N HIS A 113 20.34 -6.30 3.12
CA HIS A 113 21.26 -5.19 3.41
C HIS A 113 20.50 -3.91 3.77
N MET A 114 19.46 -3.56 3.01
CA MET A 114 18.60 -2.40 3.32
C MET A 114 17.94 -2.53 4.69
N VAL A 115 17.37 -3.71 4.99
CA VAL A 115 16.76 -4.00 6.30
C VAL A 115 17.79 -3.93 7.43
N GLY A 116 18.98 -4.50 7.21
CA GLY A 116 20.07 -4.47 8.20
C GLY A 116 20.61 -3.07 8.48
N ASP A 117 20.71 -2.22 7.44
CA ASP A 117 21.13 -0.81 7.58
C ASP A 117 20.07 -0.02 8.35
N ALA A 118 18.79 -0.11 7.97
CA ALA A 118 17.72 0.57 8.69
C ALA A 118 17.66 0.21 10.18
N LEU A 119 17.72 -1.09 10.49
CA LEU A 119 17.77 -1.59 11.87
C LEU A 119 19.04 -1.13 12.62
N GLY A 120 20.19 -1.12 11.92
CA GLY A 120 21.47 -0.67 12.48
C GLY A 120 21.49 0.82 12.86
N ARG A 121 20.71 1.64 12.17
CA ARG A 121 20.49 3.07 12.47
C ARG A 121 19.44 3.31 13.56
N GLY A 122 18.78 2.26 14.04
CA GLY A 122 17.80 2.34 15.14
C GLY A 122 16.35 2.55 14.69
N PHE A 123 16.06 2.43 13.39
CA PHE A 123 14.67 2.45 12.91
C PHE A 123 13.93 1.16 13.30
N GLU A 124 12.63 1.28 13.56
CA GLU A 124 11.71 0.15 13.46
C GLU A 124 11.58 -0.25 11.98
N VAL A 125 11.49 -1.54 11.70
CA VAL A 125 11.33 -2.04 10.34
C VAL A 125 10.05 -2.84 10.21
N LEU A 126 9.21 -2.47 9.23
CA LEU A 126 8.04 -3.21 8.80
C LEU A 126 8.29 -3.80 7.41
N LEU A 127 8.40 -5.12 7.31
CA LEU A 127 8.66 -5.83 6.06
C LEU A 127 7.42 -6.59 5.60
N LEU A 128 6.85 -6.20 4.46
CA LEU A 128 5.71 -6.89 3.84
C LEU A 128 6.20 -8.06 2.98
N THR A 129 5.50 -9.20 3.01
CA THR A 129 5.85 -10.36 2.18
C THR A 129 4.66 -11.29 1.99
N ASN A 130 4.68 -12.09 0.93
CA ASN A 130 3.77 -13.22 0.78
C ASN A 130 4.27 -14.50 1.51
N ALA A 131 5.45 -14.44 2.14
CA ALA A 131 6.12 -15.48 2.92
C ALA A 131 6.39 -16.81 2.17
N MET A 132 6.31 -16.79 0.84
CA MET A 132 6.48 -17.99 0.01
C MET A 132 7.95 -18.25 -0.34
N GLN A 133 8.16 -18.94 -1.46
CA GLN A 133 9.47 -19.43 -1.88
C GLN A 133 10.62 -18.41 -1.88
N PRO A 134 10.46 -17.13 -2.29
CA PRO A 134 11.57 -16.17 -2.22
C PRO A 134 12.11 -15.97 -0.80
N MET A 135 11.22 -15.87 0.22
CA MET A 135 11.60 -15.79 1.63
C MET A 135 12.21 -17.11 2.14
N GLN A 136 11.72 -18.25 1.64
CA GLN A 136 12.13 -19.58 2.13
C GLN A 136 13.50 -20.04 1.62
N ARG A 137 14.17 -19.28 0.75
CA ARG A 137 15.52 -19.62 0.28
C ARG A 137 16.51 -19.72 1.45
N PRO A 138 17.41 -20.73 1.48
CA PRO A 138 18.29 -20.97 2.64
C PRO A 138 19.15 -19.77 3.04
N ASN A 139 19.68 -19.01 2.08
CA ASN A 139 20.45 -17.79 2.34
C ASN A 139 19.60 -16.66 2.94
N VAL A 140 18.35 -16.50 2.49
CA VAL A 140 17.40 -15.51 3.03
C VAL A 140 17.04 -15.88 4.47
N LYS A 141 16.68 -17.14 4.73
CA LYS A 141 16.38 -17.62 6.08
C LYS A 141 17.54 -17.39 7.05
N ARG A 142 18.77 -17.71 6.63
CA ARG A 142 19.97 -17.44 7.48
C ARG A 142 20.13 -15.95 7.76
N GLY A 143 19.96 -15.08 6.75
CA GLY A 143 20.05 -13.64 6.93
C GLY A 143 18.96 -13.10 7.87
N LEU A 144 17.72 -13.55 7.69
CA LEU A 144 16.60 -13.20 8.58
C LEU A 144 16.86 -13.63 10.03
N MET A 145 17.35 -14.87 10.24
CA MET A 145 17.71 -15.35 11.58
C MET A 145 18.80 -14.50 12.22
N HIS A 146 19.80 -14.08 11.45
CA HIS A 146 20.85 -13.17 11.96
C HIS A 146 20.27 -11.80 12.36
N LEU A 147 19.41 -11.21 11.53
CA LEU A 147 18.74 -9.94 11.83
C LEU A 147 17.81 -10.08 13.04
N ASN A 148 17.05 -11.16 13.13
CA ASN A 148 16.14 -11.41 14.26
C ASN A 148 16.90 -11.58 15.58
N ALA A 149 18.00 -12.31 15.57
CA ALA A 149 18.83 -12.47 16.77
C ALA A 149 19.40 -11.15 17.30
N ARG A 150 19.71 -10.20 16.41
CA ARG A 150 20.30 -8.92 16.76
C ARG A 150 19.27 -7.83 17.06
N PHE A 151 18.17 -7.79 16.31
CA PHE A 151 17.22 -6.67 16.26
C PHE A 151 15.76 -7.09 16.40
N GLY A 152 15.45 -8.34 16.78
CA GLY A 152 14.13 -8.96 16.64
C GLY A 152 12.96 -8.11 17.12
N ARG A 153 13.13 -7.37 18.23
CA ARG A 153 12.07 -6.49 18.74
C ARG A 153 11.72 -5.30 17.82
N HIS A 154 12.64 -4.92 16.92
CA HIS A 154 12.50 -3.80 15.98
C HIS A 154 12.16 -4.24 14.55
N LEU A 155 12.11 -5.57 14.30
CA LEU A 155 11.76 -6.14 12.99
C LEU A 155 10.39 -6.81 13.04
N THR A 156 9.42 -6.24 12.36
CA THR A 156 8.09 -6.85 12.15
C THR A 156 7.96 -7.36 10.73
N ILE A 157 7.62 -8.63 10.58
CA ILE A 157 7.32 -9.24 9.29
C ILE A 157 5.81 -9.38 9.16
N ARG A 158 5.21 -8.61 8.24
CA ARG A 158 3.78 -8.68 7.97
C ARG A 158 3.52 -9.56 6.76
N VAL A 159 2.86 -10.67 7.02
CA VAL A 159 2.55 -11.66 5.98
C VAL A 159 1.18 -11.37 5.38
N SER A 160 1.14 -11.33 4.06
CA SER A 160 -0.10 -11.18 3.32
C SER A 160 -0.85 -12.50 3.26
N LEU A 161 -1.86 -12.66 4.11
CA LEU A 161 -2.78 -13.78 4.13
C LEU A 161 -4.20 -13.23 3.97
N ASP A 162 -4.69 -13.13 2.73
CA ASP A 162 -5.88 -12.34 2.40
C ASP A 162 -7.15 -12.82 3.09
N HIS A 163 -7.27 -14.12 3.40
CA HIS A 163 -8.39 -14.68 4.14
C HIS A 163 -7.91 -15.83 5.05
N TYR A 164 -8.63 -16.09 6.14
CA TYR A 164 -8.36 -17.22 7.06
C TYR A 164 -8.78 -18.58 6.51
N GLY A 165 -9.50 -18.63 5.39
CA GLY A 165 -9.87 -19.85 4.66
C GLY A 165 -9.15 -19.98 3.34
N LYS A 166 -8.64 -21.19 3.06
CA LYS A 166 -7.87 -21.52 1.85
C LYS A 166 -8.55 -21.08 0.55
N ALA A 167 -9.84 -21.40 0.40
CA ALA A 167 -10.55 -21.17 -0.86
C ALA A 167 -10.56 -19.69 -1.26
N LEU A 168 -10.89 -18.78 -0.34
CA LEU A 168 -10.95 -17.35 -0.60
C LEU A 168 -9.56 -16.73 -0.73
N HIS A 169 -8.58 -17.18 0.07
CA HIS A 169 -7.20 -16.76 -0.11
C HIS A 169 -6.70 -17.09 -1.54
N GLU A 170 -6.96 -18.30 -2.02
CA GLU A 170 -6.49 -18.74 -3.35
C GLU A 170 -7.27 -18.08 -4.51
N VAL A 171 -8.48 -17.56 -4.28
CA VAL A 171 -9.20 -16.72 -5.28
C VAL A 171 -8.40 -15.44 -5.57
N GLU A 172 -7.78 -14.84 -4.56
CA GLU A 172 -7.02 -13.60 -4.71
C GLU A 172 -5.57 -13.86 -5.15
N ARG A 173 -4.91 -14.88 -4.60
CA ARG A 173 -3.47 -15.09 -4.77
C ARG A 173 -3.08 -16.22 -5.72
N GLY A 174 -4.06 -17.00 -6.17
CA GLY A 174 -3.85 -18.13 -7.07
C GLY A 174 -3.75 -19.46 -6.33
N LYS A 175 -4.03 -20.53 -7.07
CA LYS A 175 -4.05 -21.91 -6.57
C LYS A 175 -2.69 -22.34 -6.01
N GLY A 176 -2.70 -23.01 -4.86
CA GLY A 176 -1.50 -23.54 -4.19
C GLY A 176 -0.68 -22.49 -3.43
N THR A 177 -1.19 -21.26 -3.29
CA THR A 177 -0.52 -20.21 -2.52
C THR A 177 -0.77 -20.35 -1.01
N TRP A 178 -1.92 -20.88 -0.62
CA TRP A 178 -2.28 -21.08 0.77
C TRP A 178 -1.23 -21.89 1.55
N GLU A 179 -0.95 -23.10 1.12
CA GLU A 179 -0.01 -23.99 1.82
C GLU A 179 1.39 -23.38 1.94
N ARG A 180 1.80 -22.63 0.92
CA ARG A 180 3.11 -21.96 0.92
C ARG A 180 3.16 -20.79 1.89
N ALA A 181 2.09 -19.99 1.97
CA ALA A 181 1.99 -18.88 2.92
C ALA A 181 1.91 -19.38 4.36
N ILE A 182 1.12 -20.42 4.61
CA ILE A 182 1.02 -21.08 5.92
C ILE A 182 2.40 -21.64 6.36
N ALA A 183 3.12 -22.34 5.48
CA ALA A 183 4.46 -22.83 5.79
C ALA A 183 5.44 -21.69 6.12
N GLY A 184 5.27 -20.53 5.46
CA GLY A 184 6.03 -19.32 5.77
C GLY A 184 5.72 -18.76 7.15
N LEU A 185 4.45 -18.64 7.49
CA LEU A 185 3.96 -18.21 8.82
C LEU A 185 4.41 -19.17 9.93
N ASP A 186 4.30 -20.47 9.70
CA ASP A 186 4.77 -21.48 10.66
C ASP A 186 6.28 -21.31 10.92
N TRP A 187 7.08 -21.17 9.86
CA TRP A 187 8.52 -20.99 10.02
C TRP A 187 8.86 -19.73 10.80
N LEU A 188 8.22 -18.60 10.47
CA LEU A 188 8.43 -17.33 11.18
C LEU A 188 8.07 -17.44 12.65
N SER A 189 6.91 -18.02 12.96
CA SER A 189 6.41 -18.21 14.33
C SER A 189 7.31 -19.15 15.14
N GLN A 190 7.73 -20.29 14.57
CA GLN A 190 8.63 -21.25 15.20
C GLN A 190 10.03 -20.66 15.51
N ASN A 191 10.45 -19.65 14.77
CA ASN A 191 11.73 -18.97 14.97
C ASN A 191 11.59 -17.62 15.69
N CYS A 192 10.47 -17.42 16.41
CA CYS A 192 10.23 -16.29 17.29
C CYS A 192 10.36 -14.92 16.62
N PHE A 193 9.99 -14.80 15.34
CA PHE A 193 9.85 -13.51 14.70
C PHE A 193 8.63 -12.76 15.21
N ARG A 194 8.70 -11.44 15.26
CA ARG A 194 7.52 -10.59 15.43
C ARG A 194 6.75 -10.59 14.13
N VAL A 195 5.59 -11.26 14.12
CA VAL A 195 4.78 -11.48 12.92
C VAL A 195 3.45 -10.75 13.04
N ALA A 196 3.04 -10.12 11.96
CA ALA A 196 1.70 -9.59 11.76
C ALA A 196 1.08 -10.19 10.48
N ILE A 197 -0.25 -10.14 10.38
CA ILE A 197 -0.98 -10.59 9.20
C ILE A 197 -1.67 -9.39 8.54
N ALA A 198 -1.63 -9.33 7.21
CA ALA A 198 -2.48 -8.47 6.41
C ALA A 198 -3.55 -9.32 5.73
N GLY A 199 -4.80 -9.17 6.18
CA GLY A 199 -6.00 -9.75 5.60
C GLY A 199 -6.78 -8.73 4.78
N ARG A 200 -7.89 -9.16 4.15
CA ARG A 200 -8.77 -8.30 3.35
C ARG A 200 -10.23 -8.45 3.77
N THR A 201 -11.03 -7.43 3.48
CA THR A 201 -12.47 -7.38 3.82
C THR A 201 -13.36 -7.38 2.58
N CYS A 202 -12.99 -8.12 1.53
CA CYS A 202 -13.69 -8.09 0.23
C CYS A 202 -14.79 -9.18 0.07
N TRP A 203 -15.06 -10.02 1.07
CA TRP A 203 -15.96 -11.18 0.93
C TRP A 203 -17.33 -11.03 1.60
N ARG A 204 -17.78 -9.82 1.89
CA ARG A 204 -19.07 -9.53 2.54
C ARG A 204 -19.19 -10.06 3.98
N GLU A 205 -18.09 -10.42 4.60
CA GLU A 205 -18.01 -10.73 6.02
C GLU A 205 -17.89 -9.44 6.84
N GLY A 206 -18.47 -9.43 8.03
CA GLY A 206 -18.27 -8.34 8.99
C GLY A 206 -16.85 -8.40 9.58
N GLU A 207 -16.31 -7.27 10.01
CA GLU A 207 -14.96 -7.21 10.60
C GLU A 207 -14.81 -8.15 11.80
N ALA A 208 -15.83 -8.21 12.67
CA ALA A 208 -15.81 -9.09 13.85
C ALA A 208 -15.77 -10.57 13.44
N GLU A 209 -16.52 -10.97 12.42
CA GLU A 209 -16.52 -12.34 11.89
C GLU A 209 -15.16 -12.69 11.27
N THR A 210 -14.61 -11.78 10.45
CA THR A 210 -13.29 -11.94 9.84
C THR A 210 -12.20 -12.09 10.91
N ARG A 211 -12.20 -11.23 11.94
CA ARG A 211 -11.24 -11.34 13.07
C ARG A 211 -11.39 -12.62 13.84
N ALA A 212 -12.62 -13.09 14.10
CA ALA A 212 -12.89 -14.39 14.75
C ALA A 212 -12.36 -15.57 13.92
N GLY A 213 -12.53 -15.53 12.58
CA GLY A 213 -11.98 -16.54 11.68
C GLY A 213 -10.45 -16.60 11.72
N TYR A 214 -9.77 -15.43 11.69
CA TYR A 214 -8.32 -15.39 11.88
C TYR A 214 -7.89 -15.84 13.27
N ALA A 215 -8.61 -15.47 14.35
CA ALA A 215 -8.30 -15.90 15.70
C ALA A 215 -8.36 -17.43 15.83
N HIS A 216 -9.35 -18.06 15.20
CA HIS A 216 -9.45 -19.52 15.16
C HIS A 216 -8.26 -20.16 14.43
N LEU A 217 -7.90 -19.67 13.24
CA LEU A 217 -6.73 -20.16 12.49
C LEU A 217 -5.43 -19.96 13.27
N ILE A 218 -5.22 -18.80 13.87
CA ILE A 218 -4.05 -18.46 14.68
C ILE A 218 -3.92 -19.43 15.86
N ALA A 219 -5.01 -19.66 16.59
CA ALA A 219 -5.04 -20.60 17.72
C ALA A 219 -4.76 -22.03 17.26
N GLN A 220 -5.38 -22.48 16.16
CA GLN A 220 -5.16 -23.81 15.58
C GLN A 220 -3.69 -24.05 15.19
N ARG A 221 -3.01 -23.01 14.72
CA ARG A 221 -1.60 -23.07 14.27
C ARG A 221 -0.61 -22.78 15.40
N GLY A 222 -1.07 -22.29 16.54
CA GLY A 222 -0.21 -21.89 17.67
C GLY A 222 0.67 -20.68 17.37
N TRP A 223 0.24 -19.77 16.49
CA TRP A 223 1.00 -18.56 16.18
C TRP A 223 0.87 -17.53 17.31
N PRO A 224 1.94 -16.83 17.69
CA PRO A 224 1.91 -15.79 18.73
C PRO A 224 1.40 -14.45 18.17
N ILE A 225 0.20 -14.45 17.60
CA ILE A 225 -0.43 -13.29 16.95
C ILE A 225 -1.77 -13.02 17.63
N ASP A 226 -2.02 -11.76 18.01
CA ASP A 226 -3.31 -11.34 18.53
C ASP A 226 -4.21 -10.81 17.40
N ALA A 227 -5.25 -11.54 17.06
CA ALA A 227 -6.20 -11.13 16.02
C ALA A 227 -7.08 -9.93 16.43
N ALA A 228 -7.17 -9.61 17.73
CA ALA A 228 -7.91 -8.45 18.21
C ALA A 228 -7.09 -7.14 18.07
N ASP A 229 -5.76 -7.25 18.10
CA ASP A 229 -4.86 -6.10 17.92
C ASP A 229 -4.76 -5.71 16.43
N PRO A 230 -5.20 -4.50 16.03
CA PRO A 230 -5.09 -4.05 14.65
C PRO A 230 -3.62 -3.89 14.17
N ALA A 231 -2.64 -3.84 15.07
CA ALA A 231 -1.23 -3.87 14.69
C ALA A 231 -0.77 -5.27 14.27
N CYS A 232 -1.35 -6.30 14.88
CA CYS A 232 -1.04 -7.72 14.60
C CYS A 232 -1.88 -8.30 13.46
N LEU A 233 -3.15 -7.87 13.32
CA LEU A 233 -4.03 -8.23 12.21
C LEU A 233 -4.61 -6.97 11.56
N VAL A 234 -4.01 -6.55 10.44
CA VAL A 234 -4.51 -5.46 9.61
C VAL A 234 -5.50 -6.01 8.60
N LEU A 235 -6.71 -5.45 8.56
CA LEU A 235 -7.72 -5.79 7.57
C LEU A 235 -7.82 -4.67 6.54
N LEU A 236 -7.40 -4.95 5.31
CA LEU A 236 -7.36 -3.99 4.22
C LEU A 236 -8.66 -4.03 3.41
N PRO A 237 -9.23 -2.87 3.03
CA PRO A 237 -10.43 -2.82 2.21
C PRO A 237 -10.16 -3.35 0.80
N GLU A 238 -11.26 -3.63 0.08
CA GLU A 238 -11.20 -4.06 -1.31
C GLU A 238 -10.44 -3.07 -2.20
N MET A 239 -9.60 -3.58 -3.09
CA MET A 239 -8.74 -2.80 -3.99
C MET A 239 -9.21 -2.80 -5.46
N ASP A 240 -10.44 -3.30 -5.77
CA ASP A 240 -10.98 -3.30 -7.14
C ASP A 240 -10.98 -1.89 -7.75
N GLY A 241 -10.09 -1.65 -8.70
CA GLY A 241 -9.92 -0.35 -9.37
C GLY A 241 -11.06 0.03 -10.32
N LYS A 242 -11.94 -0.92 -10.69
CA LYS A 242 -13.06 -0.70 -11.61
C LYS A 242 -14.30 -0.12 -10.92
N LYS A 243 -14.38 -0.19 -9.60
CA LYS A 243 -15.52 0.31 -8.84
C LYS A 243 -15.54 1.83 -8.84
N ASP A 244 -16.62 2.43 -9.32
CA ASP A 244 -16.83 3.87 -9.23
C ASP A 244 -16.89 4.34 -7.77
N VAL A 245 -16.22 5.44 -7.48
CA VAL A 245 -16.14 6.01 -6.14
C VAL A 245 -16.37 7.54 -6.19
N PRO A 246 -16.94 8.15 -5.13
CA PRO A 246 -17.07 9.59 -5.06
C PRO A 246 -15.71 10.26 -4.91
N GLU A 247 -15.61 11.49 -5.38
CA GLU A 247 -14.47 12.36 -5.11
C GLU A 247 -14.59 12.97 -3.71
N ILE A 248 -13.49 13.28 -3.09
CA ILE A 248 -13.44 13.82 -1.73
C ILE A 248 -13.27 15.33 -1.78
N THR A 249 -14.26 16.04 -1.23
CA THR A 249 -14.25 17.49 -1.09
C THR A 249 -13.82 17.91 0.32
N THR A 250 -13.46 19.18 0.49
CA THR A 250 -13.14 19.74 1.82
C THR A 250 -14.27 19.57 2.83
N ARG A 251 -15.53 19.50 2.37
CA ARG A 251 -16.72 19.29 3.21
C ARG A 251 -16.82 17.84 3.74
N CYS A 252 -16.22 16.88 3.03
CA CYS A 252 -16.30 15.47 3.42
C CYS A 252 -15.69 15.19 4.79
N TRP A 253 -14.72 15.96 5.23
CA TRP A 253 -14.12 15.80 6.55
C TRP A 253 -15.14 15.91 7.69
N ALA A 254 -15.97 16.96 7.64
CA ALA A 254 -17.02 17.16 8.64
C ALA A 254 -18.15 16.13 8.49
N ILE A 255 -18.59 15.83 7.26
CA ILE A 255 -19.68 14.88 6.97
C ILE A 255 -19.30 13.46 7.45
N LEU A 256 -18.08 13.02 7.16
CA LEU A 256 -17.59 11.68 7.49
C LEU A 256 -17.01 11.61 8.91
N LYS A 257 -16.90 12.74 9.62
CA LYS A 257 -16.27 12.85 10.94
C LYS A 257 -14.85 12.26 10.94
N LYS A 258 -14.06 12.56 9.89
CA LYS A 258 -12.69 12.11 9.73
C LYS A 258 -11.71 13.29 9.80
N ASN A 259 -10.53 13.03 10.33
CA ASN A 259 -9.44 14.00 10.35
C ASN A 259 -8.50 13.76 9.15
N PRO A 260 -8.15 14.79 8.34
CA PRO A 260 -7.12 14.67 7.31
C PRO A 260 -5.81 14.06 7.82
N GLY A 261 -5.43 14.38 9.06
CA GLY A 261 -4.25 13.83 9.73
C GLY A 261 -4.26 12.31 9.91
N ASP A 262 -5.42 11.65 9.81
CA ASP A 262 -5.53 10.19 9.90
C ASP A 262 -5.23 9.49 8.56
N MET A 263 -5.09 10.25 7.48
CA MET A 263 -4.75 9.68 6.18
C MET A 263 -3.27 9.28 6.13
N MET A 264 -2.97 8.19 5.44
CA MET A 264 -1.60 7.66 5.32
C MET A 264 -0.60 8.71 4.83
N CYS A 265 -0.99 9.54 3.85
CA CYS A 265 -0.12 10.58 3.30
C CYS A 265 0.14 11.75 4.26
N ALA A 266 -0.53 11.83 5.42
CA ALA A 266 -0.23 12.80 6.47
C ALA A 266 1.02 12.42 7.28
N SER A 267 1.47 11.16 7.25
CA SER A 267 2.59 10.69 8.07
C SER A 267 3.57 9.78 7.32
N SER A 268 3.36 9.52 6.04
CA SER A 268 4.27 8.66 5.28
C SER A 268 4.58 9.20 3.89
N ARG A 269 5.71 8.74 3.35
CA ARG A 269 6.10 8.86 1.94
C ARG A 269 6.60 7.52 1.45
N MET A 270 6.64 7.34 0.12
CA MET A 270 7.21 6.16 -0.52
C MET A 270 8.30 6.57 -1.49
N VAL A 271 9.37 5.78 -1.54
CA VAL A 271 10.42 5.90 -2.55
C VAL A 271 10.29 4.76 -3.53
N VAL A 272 10.32 5.07 -4.82
CA VAL A 272 10.28 4.10 -5.92
C VAL A 272 11.41 4.36 -6.91
N LYS A 273 11.84 3.35 -7.64
CA LYS A 273 12.75 3.52 -8.79
C LYS A 273 12.06 3.02 -10.05
N ARG A 274 11.81 3.93 -11.00
CA ARG A 274 11.20 3.58 -12.29
C ARG A 274 12.19 2.90 -13.22
N GLN A 275 11.69 2.04 -14.09
CA GLN A 275 12.52 1.46 -15.15
C GLN A 275 13.10 2.58 -16.03
N GLY A 276 14.40 2.52 -16.29
CA GLY A 276 15.12 3.53 -17.06
C GLY A 276 15.46 4.84 -16.32
N ALA A 277 14.99 5.03 -15.09
CA ALA A 277 15.35 6.18 -14.28
C ALA A 277 16.74 6.02 -13.66
N GLU A 278 17.55 7.07 -13.72
CA GLU A 278 18.87 7.10 -13.07
C GLU A 278 18.76 7.12 -11.55
N ARG A 279 17.75 7.81 -11.01
CA ARG A 279 17.55 8.04 -9.58
C ARG A 279 16.14 7.62 -9.15
N PRO A 280 15.98 7.21 -7.88
CA PRO A 280 14.66 7.05 -7.28
C PRO A 280 13.87 8.36 -7.22
N THR A 281 12.54 8.26 -7.04
CA THR A 281 11.64 9.38 -6.80
C THR A 281 10.78 9.16 -5.58
N VAL A 282 10.40 10.26 -4.92
CA VAL A 282 9.52 10.27 -3.75
C VAL A 282 8.07 10.40 -4.22
N LEU A 283 7.18 9.61 -3.61
CA LEU A 283 5.74 9.62 -3.84
C LEU A 283 4.99 9.83 -2.52
N PRO A 284 3.76 10.38 -2.55
CA PRO A 284 3.01 10.64 -1.32
C PRO A 284 2.46 9.40 -0.64
N CYS A 285 2.37 8.26 -1.36
CA CYS A 285 1.56 7.14 -0.91
C CYS A 285 2.00 5.83 -1.58
N THR A 286 1.83 4.70 -0.89
CA THR A 286 2.14 3.36 -1.40
C THR A 286 1.19 2.90 -2.51
N LEU A 287 -0.02 3.48 -2.60
CA LEU A 287 -1.07 3.06 -3.53
C LEU A 287 -1.03 3.75 -4.90
N ILE A 288 -0.23 4.81 -5.05
CA ILE A 288 -0.15 5.61 -6.28
C ILE A 288 1.28 5.52 -6.83
N ALA A 289 1.69 4.30 -7.15
CA ALA A 289 3.08 4.02 -7.48
C ALA A 289 3.47 4.42 -8.93
N TYR A 290 2.50 4.56 -9.82
CA TYR A 290 2.77 4.70 -11.26
C TYR A 290 2.44 6.06 -11.86
N ASP A 291 1.60 6.85 -11.20
CA ASP A 291 1.15 8.13 -11.75
C ASP A 291 2.26 9.21 -11.57
N PRO A 292 2.86 9.70 -12.66
CA PRO A 292 3.93 10.70 -12.59
C PRO A 292 3.45 12.06 -12.05
N ALA A 293 2.15 12.35 -12.11
CA ALA A 293 1.58 13.57 -11.54
C ALA A 293 1.75 13.64 -10.01
N PHE A 294 2.00 12.50 -9.37
CA PHE A 294 2.23 12.40 -7.92
C PHE A 294 3.71 12.32 -7.54
N GLU A 295 4.64 12.52 -8.45
CA GLU A 295 6.07 12.59 -8.12
C GLU A 295 6.42 13.90 -7.41
N MET A 296 7.19 13.77 -6.34
CA MET A 296 7.56 14.86 -5.43
C MET A 296 9.04 15.25 -5.53
N GLY A 297 9.79 14.65 -6.46
CA GLY A 297 11.23 14.87 -6.61
C GLY A 297 12.08 13.67 -6.24
N ALA A 298 13.39 13.80 -6.40
CA ALA A 298 14.36 12.71 -6.23
C ALA A 298 14.92 12.61 -4.79
N THR A 299 14.59 13.57 -3.93
CA THR A 299 15.04 13.64 -2.53
C THR A 299 13.90 14.01 -1.59
N LEU A 300 14.04 13.72 -0.29
CA LEU A 300 13.06 14.16 0.70
C LEU A 300 13.05 15.67 0.84
N ALA A 301 14.20 16.32 0.67
CA ALA A 301 14.30 17.77 0.67
C ALA A 301 13.57 18.43 -0.51
N GLU A 302 13.60 17.83 -1.70
CA GLU A 302 12.80 18.25 -2.85
C GLU A 302 11.31 18.02 -2.59
N ALA A 303 10.94 16.85 -2.08
CA ALA A 303 9.56 16.49 -1.76
C ALA A 303 8.91 17.45 -0.74
N ALA A 304 9.69 17.96 0.21
CA ALA A 304 9.21 18.93 1.18
C ALA A 304 8.91 20.33 0.59
N LYS A 305 9.40 20.63 -0.62
CA LYS A 305 9.27 21.95 -1.28
C LYS A 305 8.26 21.95 -2.43
N VAL A 306 7.61 20.82 -2.72
CA VAL A 306 6.70 20.72 -3.87
C VAL A 306 5.51 21.65 -3.68
N ASP A 307 5.28 22.51 -4.68
CA ASP A 307 4.16 23.44 -4.74
C ASP A 307 3.49 23.39 -6.12
N GLY A 308 2.15 23.52 -6.15
CA GLY A 308 1.35 23.45 -7.37
C GLY A 308 0.99 22.04 -7.83
N GLY A 309 0.35 21.89 -9.01
CA GLY A 309 -0.10 20.60 -9.54
C GLY A 309 -0.91 19.79 -8.56
N MET A 310 -0.47 18.55 -8.26
CA MET A 310 -1.06 17.68 -7.25
C MET A 310 -0.69 18.04 -5.80
N PHE A 311 0.15 19.04 -5.61
CA PHE A 311 0.69 19.46 -4.32
C PHE A 311 0.55 20.96 -4.12
N ARG A 312 0.52 21.40 -2.89
CA ARG A 312 0.65 22.79 -2.49
C ARG A 312 1.20 22.79 -1.06
N ASP A 313 2.31 23.45 -0.84
CA ASP A 313 3.01 23.44 0.46
C ASP A 313 3.23 22.02 1.02
N GLY A 314 3.54 21.04 0.14
CA GLY A 314 3.68 19.63 0.49
C GLY A 314 2.37 18.89 0.75
N ALA A 315 1.21 19.55 0.68
CA ALA A 315 -0.09 18.92 0.85
C ALA A 315 -0.50 18.14 -0.40
N VAL A 316 -0.97 16.90 -0.20
CA VAL A 316 -1.42 16.00 -1.26
C VAL A 316 -2.88 16.28 -1.59
N LYS A 317 -3.19 16.60 -2.84
CA LYS A 317 -4.57 16.71 -3.31
C LYS A 317 -5.14 15.32 -3.54
N LEU A 318 -6.34 15.02 -3.01
CA LEU A 318 -6.95 13.69 -3.10
C LEU A 318 -7.56 13.45 -4.49
N CYS A 319 -6.72 13.49 -5.52
CA CYS A 319 -7.08 13.41 -6.93
C CYS A 319 -6.86 12.02 -7.54
N HIS A 320 -7.11 10.96 -6.76
CA HIS A 320 -7.01 9.59 -7.24
C HIS A 320 -8.11 8.72 -6.60
N PRO A 321 -8.72 7.76 -7.34
CA PRO A 321 -9.76 6.88 -6.78
C PRO A 321 -9.35 6.15 -5.50
N HIS A 322 -8.07 5.77 -5.38
CA HIS A 322 -7.54 5.11 -4.17
C HIS A 322 -7.57 6.01 -2.93
N CYS A 323 -7.41 7.34 -3.08
CA CYS A 323 -7.56 8.28 -1.96
C CYS A 323 -8.95 8.18 -1.33
N SER A 324 -9.98 8.14 -2.19
CA SER A 324 -11.37 8.00 -1.75
C SER A 324 -11.62 6.61 -1.18
N LYS A 325 -11.37 5.57 -1.97
CA LYS A 325 -11.79 4.20 -1.71
C LYS A 325 -11.05 3.57 -0.53
N PHE A 326 -9.74 3.64 -0.52
CA PHE A 326 -8.92 2.98 0.49
C PHE A 326 -8.83 3.79 1.78
N CYS A 327 -8.37 5.04 1.71
CA CYS A 327 -8.07 5.81 2.91
C CYS A 327 -9.32 6.45 3.51
N VAL A 328 -10.07 7.26 2.73
CA VAL A 328 -11.15 8.07 3.30
C VAL A 328 -12.38 7.23 3.62
N LEU A 329 -12.87 6.43 2.68
CA LEU A 329 -14.09 5.62 2.88
C LEU A 329 -13.78 4.25 3.47
N GLY A 330 -12.71 3.59 3.04
CA GLY A 330 -12.33 2.26 3.51
C GLY A 330 -11.64 2.23 4.87
N GLY A 331 -11.10 3.36 5.33
CA GLY A 331 -10.37 3.43 6.60
C GLY A 331 -9.06 2.66 6.60
N GLY A 332 -8.56 2.27 5.42
CA GLY A 332 -7.32 1.51 5.30
C GLY A 332 -6.08 2.36 5.59
N SER A 333 -5.09 1.75 6.21
CA SER A 333 -3.75 2.29 6.39
C SER A 333 -2.71 1.19 6.22
N CYS A 334 -1.58 1.51 5.60
CA CYS A 334 -0.46 0.56 5.48
C CYS A 334 0.41 0.54 6.74
N SER A 335 0.45 1.63 7.48
CA SER A 335 1.07 1.73 8.82
C SER A 335 -0.02 1.77 9.88
N VAL A 336 0.19 1.08 10.98
CA VAL A 336 -0.73 1.09 12.13
C VAL A 336 -0.28 2.20 13.08
N ARG A 337 -1.20 3.07 13.43
CA ARG A 337 -0.99 4.11 14.45
C ARG A 337 -1.44 3.62 15.81
#